data_f3fec1f8213bf8144e55cd7d3495224e
#
_entry.id   f3fec1f8213bf8144e55cd7d3495224e
#
_cell.length_a   1.000
_cell.length_b   1.000
_cell.length_c   1.000
_cell.angle_alpha   90.00
_cell.angle_beta   90.00
_cell.angle_gamma   90.00
#
_symmetry.space_group_name_H-M   'P 1'
#
loop_
_entity.id
_entity.type
_entity.pdbx_description
1 polymer ?
#
loop_
_entity_poly.entity_id
_entity_poly.type
_entity_poly.pdbx_seq_one_letter_code
_entity_poly.pdbx_strand_id
1 'polypeptide(L)'
;MDDESDERWMIIDGRRWRKTDPVLPDETVAALRSHLGRGRSGVRVARLSGNTEREATARHRVGLAKRGLGERGPYWWDEPEAARLARAREALDELDDLDDPD
;
A
#
# COMPACT_ATOMS: atom_id res chain seq x y z
N MET A 1 -4.53 -18.77 -21.43
CA MET A 1 -4.35 -18.53 -21.20
C MET A 1 -4.06 -17.63 -20.59
N ASP A 2 -3.92 -17.15 -20.01
CA ASP A 2 -3.81 -16.18 -19.48
C ASP A 2 -3.07 -16.15 -18.34
N ASP A 3 -1.95 -16.70 -18.20
CA ASP A 3 -1.04 -16.68 -17.12
C ASP A 3 -0.56 -15.29 -16.76
N GLU A 4 -0.51 -14.40 -17.73
CA GLU A 4 -0.11 -13.04 -17.44
C GLU A 4 -1.05 -12.35 -16.49
N SER A 5 -2.33 -12.63 -16.65
CA SER A 5 -3.33 -12.09 -15.77
C SER A 5 -3.09 -12.53 -14.37
N ASP A 6 -2.77 -13.79 -14.17
CA ASP A 6 -2.56 -14.35 -12.86
C ASP A 6 -1.31 -13.81 -12.18
N GLU A 7 -0.32 -13.38 -12.95
CA GLU A 7 0.90 -12.82 -12.38
C GLU A 7 0.72 -11.41 -11.86
N ARG A 8 -0.23 -10.69 -12.43
CA ARG A 8 -0.44 -9.28 -12.08
C ARG A 8 -1.67 -9.06 -11.22
N TRP A 9 -2.61 -9.95 -11.31
CA TRP A 9 -3.92 -9.79 -10.67
C TRP A 9 -4.26 -10.99 -9.82
N MET A 10 -5.05 -10.74 -8.79
CA MET A 10 -5.64 -11.81 -8.01
C MET A 10 -7.11 -11.49 -7.83
N ILE A 11 -7.90 -12.52 -7.57
CA ILE A 11 -9.34 -12.38 -7.42
C ILE A 11 -9.71 -12.74 -5.99
N ILE A 12 -10.36 -11.82 -5.30
CA ILE A 12 -10.84 -12.03 -3.95
C ILE A 12 -12.30 -11.64 -3.91
N ASP A 13 -13.15 -12.59 -3.57
CA ASP A 13 -14.60 -12.36 -3.50
C ASP A 13 -15.15 -11.76 -4.81
N GLY A 14 -14.66 -12.27 -5.94
CA GLY A 14 -15.13 -11.86 -7.25
C GLY A 14 -14.57 -10.56 -7.75
N ARG A 15 -13.71 -9.89 -7.00
CA ARG A 15 -13.09 -8.62 -7.41
C ARG A 15 -11.63 -8.82 -7.75
N ARG A 16 -11.18 -8.06 -8.74
CA ARG A 16 -9.78 -8.10 -9.16
C ARG A 16 -8.97 -7.09 -8.35
N TRP A 17 -7.84 -7.57 -7.87
CA TRP A 17 -6.90 -6.73 -7.13
C TRP A 17 -5.52 -6.93 -7.73
N ARG A 18 -4.73 -5.87 -7.79
CA ARG A 18 -3.36 -6.01 -8.25
C ARG A 18 -2.52 -6.73 -7.20
N LYS A 19 -1.63 -7.58 -7.68
CA LYS A 19 -0.67 -8.22 -6.78
C LYS A 19 0.41 -7.21 -6.41
N THR A 20 1.07 -7.47 -5.29
CA THR A 20 2.20 -6.68 -4.85
C THR A 20 3.30 -6.75 -5.91
N ASP A 21 3.98 -5.62 -6.12
CA ASP A 21 5.08 -5.51 -7.06
C ASP A 21 6.20 -6.47 -6.69
N PRO A 22 6.54 -7.43 -7.56
CA PRO A 22 7.52 -8.46 -7.20
C PRO A 22 8.97 -7.97 -7.19
N VAL A 23 9.24 -6.78 -7.71
CA VAL A 23 10.62 -6.28 -7.71
C VAL A 23 11.02 -5.76 -6.33
N LEU A 24 10.07 -5.51 -5.45
CA LEU A 24 10.37 -4.90 -4.16
C LEU A 24 11.07 -5.91 -3.24
N PRO A 25 12.13 -5.45 -2.52
CA PRO A 25 12.78 -6.32 -1.53
C PRO A 25 11.81 -6.76 -0.45
N ASP A 26 12.04 -7.95 0.10
CA ASP A 26 11.15 -8.50 1.12
C ASP A 26 10.98 -7.59 2.32
N GLU A 27 12.05 -6.97 2.77
CA GLU A 27 11.96 -6.09 3.93
C GLU A 27 11.15 -4.82 3.63
N THR A 28 11.23 -4.34 2.39
CA THR A 28 10.43 -3.21 1.98
C THR A 28 8.94 -3.57 1.99
N VAL A 29 8.63 -4.74 1.45
CA VAL A 29 7.24 -5.23 1.44
C VAL A 29 6.72 -5.39 2.86
N ALA A 30 7.55 -5.97 3.74
CA ALA A 30 7.14 -6.20 5.13
C ALA A 30 6.85 -4.88 5.83
N ALA A 31 7.70 -3.86 5.62
CA ALA A 31 7.51 -2.56 6.24
C ALA A 31 6.23 -1.90 5.72
N LEU A 32 5.99 -1.95 4.41
CA LEU A 32 4.79 -1.37 3.83
C LEU A 32 3.54 -2.09 4.31
N ARG A 33 3.59 -3.41 4.44
CA ARG A 33 2.44 -4.17 4.94
C ARG A 33 2.16 -3.89 6.39
N SER A 34 3.20 -3.63 7.18
CA SER A 34 3.02 -3.24 8.58
C SER A 34 2.23 -1.93 8.66
N HIS A 35 2.61 -0.95 7.84
CA HIS A 35 1.88 0.32 7.79
C HIS A 35 0.45 0.11 7.31
N LEU A 36 0.26 -0.76 6.32
CA LEU A 36 -1.08 -1.04 5.80
C LEU A 36 -1.98 -1.61 6.88
N GLY A 37 -1.46 -2.56 7.66
CA GLY A 37 -2.22 -3.16 8.76
C GLY A 37 -2.60 -2.14 9.81
N ARG A 38 -1.65 -1.28 10.18
CA ARG A 38 -1.92 -0.22 11.16
C ARG A 38 -2.94 0.76 10.63
N GLY A 39 -2.87 1.09 9.33
CA GLY A 39 -3.83 1.98 8.73
C GLY A 39 -5.24 1.42 8.74
N ARG A 40 -5.38 0.15 8.38
CA ARG A 40 -6.68 -0.52 8.38
C ARG A 40 -7.29 -0.57 9.77
N SER A 41 -6.47 -0.91 10.75
CA SER A 41 -6.89 -0.93 12.14
C SER A 41 -7.32 0.47 12.60
N GLY A 42 -6.54 1.47 12.20
CA GLY A 42 -6.84 2.86 12.55
C GLY A 42 -8.16 3.34 11.96
N VAL A 43 -8.47 2.95 10.72
CA VAL A 43 -9.74 3.31 10.11
C VAL A 43 -10.89 2.74 10.94
N ARG A 44 -10.77 1.46 11.32
CA ARG A 44 -11.84 0.80 12.08
C ARG A 44 -12.06 1.47 13.43
N VAL A 45 -10.97 1.73 14.14
CA VAL A 45 -11.05 2.36 15.46
C VAL A 45 -11.63 3.78 15.37
N ALA A 46 -11.17 4.55 14.38
CA ALA A 46 -11.65 5.91 14.21
C ALA A 46 -13.14 5.96 13.88
N ARG A 47 -13.60 5.00 13.06
CA ARG A 47 -15.02 4.92 12.73
C ARG A 47 -15.86 4.62 13.94
N LEU A 48 -15.40 3.68 14.75
CA LEU A 48 -16.14 3.29 15.95
C LEU A 48 -16.26 4.45 16.93
N SER A 49 -15.24 5.30 16.99
CA SER A 49 -15.26 6.43 17.91
C SER A 49 -15.79 7.71 17.26
N GLY A 50 -16.16 7.66 15.97
CA GLY A 50 -16.71 8.83 15.29
C GLY A 50 -15.69 9.92 15.04
N ASN A 51 -14.40 9.60 15.03
CA ASN A 51 -13.35 10.59 14.86
C ASN A 51 -12.96 10.70 13.40
N THR A 52 -13.53 11.70 12.70
CA THR A 52 -13.34 11.83 11.26
C THR A 52 -11.92 12.22 10.88
N GLU A 53 -11.24 12.99 11.73
CA GLU A 53 -9.85 13.38 11.44
C GLU A 53 -8.92 12.19 11.52
N ARG A 54 -9.11 11.36 12.54
CA ARG A 54 -8.29 10.17 12.68
C ARG A 54 -8.58 9.17 11.57
N GLU A 55 -9.83 9.10 11.15
CA GLU A 55 -10.18 8.23 10.05
C GLU A 55 -9.48 8.66 8.77
N ALA A 56 -9.45 9.98 8.50
CA ALA A 56 -8.79 10.51 7.30
C ALA A 56 -7.30 10.21 7.32
N THR A 57 -6.66 10.38 8.48
CA THR A 57 -5.24 10.09 8.61
C THR A 57 -4.96 8.61 8.38
N ALA A 58 -5.80 7.74 8.95
CA ALA A 58 -5.64 6.31 8.79
C ALA A 58 -5.83 5.89 7.33
N ARG A 59 -6.80 6.47 6.64
CA ARG A 59 -7.01 6.18 5.22
C ARG A 59 -5.83 6.66 4.37
N HIS A 60 -5.24 7.79 4.75
CA HIS A 60 -4.05 8.28 4.05
C HIS A 60 -2.90 7.28 4.20
N ARG A 61 -2.73 6.72 5.41
CA ARG A 61 -1.71 5.71 5.64
C ARG A 61 -1.94 4.47 4.75
N VAL A 62 -3.19 4.03 4.68
CA VAL A 62 -3.54 2.89 3.82
C VAL A 62 -3.18 3.19 2.36
N GLY A 63 -3.54 4.40 1.89
CA GLY A 63 -3.25 4.79 0.51
C GLY A 63 -1.77 4.81 0.20
N LEU A 64 -0.97 5.39 1.11
CA LEU A 64 0.48 5.43 0.91
C LEU A 64 1.09 4.03 0.89
N ALA A 65 0.65 3.16 1.80
CA ALA A 65 1.18 1.80 1.86
C ALA A 65 0.86 1.03 0.58
N LYS A 66 -0.37 1.14 0.10
CA LYS A 66 -0.77 0.45 -1.12
C LYS A 66 -0.02 1.00 -2.33
N ARG A 67 0.19 2.31 -2.36
CA ARG A 67 0.93 2.93 -3.47
C ARG A 67 2.37 2.41 -3.49
N GLY A 68 3.01 2.33 -2.33
CA GLY A 68 4.37 1.80 -2.24
C GLY A 68 4.45 0.36 -2.68
N LEU A 69 3.44 -0.44 -2.35
CA LEU A 69 3.39 -1.85 -2.72
C LEU A 69 3.07 -2.08 -4.20
N GLY A 70 2.71 -1.02 -4.92
CA GLY A 70 2.33 -1.14 -6.32
C GLY A 70 0.90 -1.59 -6.51
N GLU A 71 0.13 -1.66 -5.42
CA GLU A 71 -1.26 -2.13 -5.48
C GLU A 71 -2.24 -1.02 -5.81
N ARG A 72 -1.76 0.22 -5.86
CA ARG A 72 -2.57 1.39 -6.19
C ARG A 72 -1.71 2.38 -6.95
N GLY A 73 -2.32 3.22 -7.77
CA GLY A 73 -1.60 4.17 -8.59
C GLY A 73 -1.21 3.57 -9.93
N PRO A 74 -0.12 4.03 -10.54
CA PRO A 74 0.29 3.48 -11.84
C PRO A 74 0.53 1.98 -11.76
N TYR A 75 0.28 1.28 -12.87
CA TYR A 75 0.55 -0.15 -12.91
C TYR A 75 2.06 -0.38 -12.82
N TRP A 76 2.48 -1.18 -11.84
CA TRP A 76 3.92 -1.40 -11.63
C TRP A 76 4.59 -2.06 -12.84
N TRP A 77 3.85 -2.88 -13.56
CA TRP A 77 4.43 -3.59 -14.71
C TRP A 77 4.66 -2.69 -15.91
N ASP A 78 4.16 -1.46 -15.88
CA ASP A 78 4.38 -0.48 -16.94
C ASP A 78 5.54 0.46 -16.64
N GLU A 79 6.18 0.32 -15.50
CA GLU A 79 7.22 1.25 -15.06
C GLU A 79 8.58 0.56 -14.94
N PRO A 80 9.67 1.28 -15.21
CA PRO A 80 11.01 0.70 -15.02
C PRO A 80 11.27 0.41 -13.55
N GLU A 81 12.14 -0.55 -13.32
CA GLU A 81 12.43 -1.02 -11.97
C GLU A 81 12.87 0.12 -11.05
N ALA A 82 13.73 1.01 -11.54
CA ALA A 82 14.23 2.09 -10.70
C ALA A 82 13.09 2.99 -10.18
N ALA A 83 12.10 3.26 -11.03
CA ALA A 83 10.97 4.08 -10.62
C ALA A 83 10.12 3.38 -9.57
N ARG A 84 9.98 2.06 -9.70
CA ARG A 84 9.19 1.26 -8.76
C ARG A 84 9.83 1.22 -7.38
N LEU A 85 11.16 1.06 -7.37
CA LEU A 85 11.90 1.06 -6.11
C LEU A 85 11.87 2.43 -5.45
N ALA A 86 12.02 3.49 -6.26
CA ALA A 86 11.96 4.86 -5.73
C ALA A 86 10.60 5.17 -5.12
N ARG A 87 9.53 4.74 -5.79
CA ARG A 87 8.18 4.98 -5.29
C ARG A 87 7.96 4.31 -3.94
N ALA A 88 8.43 3.07 -3.80
CA ALA A 88 8.29 2.35 -2.55
C ALA A 88 9.06 3.05 -1.42
N ARG A 89 10.26 3.53 -1.72
CA ARG A 89 11.06 4.24 -0.73
C ARG A 89 10.39 5.55 -0.32
N GLU A 90 9.87 6.29 -1.29
CA GLU A 90 9.19 7.55 -0.99
C GLU A 90 7.96 7.31 -0.12
N ALA A 91 7.23 6.24 -0.42
CA ALA A 91 6.05 5.90 0.38
C ALA A 91 6.45 5.59 1.82
N LEU A 92 7.51 4.82 2.01
CA LEU A 92 7.99 4.50 3.35
C LEU A 92 8.45 5.76 4.10
N ASP A 93 9.14 6.66 3.42
CA ASP A 93 9.60 7.90 4.06
C ASP A 93 8.41 8.72 4.52
N GLU A 94 7.37 8.84 3.70
CA GLU A 94 6.18 9.58 4.11
C GLU A 94 5.44 8.88 5.25
N LEU A 95 5.39 7.54 5.20
CA LEU A 95 4.73 6.79 6.26
C LEU A 95 5.46 6.92 7.58
N ASP A 96 6.79 6.90 7.54
CA ASP A 96 7.58 7.06 8.74
C ASP A 96 7.42 8.46 9.31
N ASP A 97 7.24 9.46 8.45
CA ASP A 97 6.98 10.82 8.89
C ASP A 97 5.65 10.93 9.64
N LEU A 98 4.66 10.12 9.27
CA LEU A 98 3.39 10.14 9.97
C LEU A 98 3.52 9.65 11.40
N ASP A 99 4.51 8.81 11.67
CA ASP A 99 4.74 8.28 13.00
C ASP A 99 5.65 9.17 13.84
N ASP A 100 6.26 10.16 13.22
CA ASP A 100 7.16 11.08 13.90
C ASP A 100 6.33 12.12 14.63
N PRO A 101 6.46 12.23 15.96
CA PRO A 101 5.61 13.13 16.72
C PRO A 101 5.93 14.59 16.45
N ASP A 102 7.05 14.87 15.83
CA ASP A 102 7.32 16.20 15.47
C ASP A 102 7.83 16.33 14.11
#